data_21630ca7cdf5f11ed1b00f1c6dd612b5
#
_entry.id   21630ca7cdf5f11ed1b00f1c6dd612b5
#
_cell.length_a   1.000
_cell.length_b   1.000
_cell.length_c   1.000
_cell.angle_alpha   90.00
_cell.angle_beta   90.00
_cell.angle_gamma   90.00
#
_symmetry.space_group_name_H-M   'P 1'
#
loop_
_entity.id
_entity.type
_entity.pdbx_description
1 polymer ?
#
loop_
_entity_poly.entity_id
_entity_poly.type
_entity_poly.pdbx_seq_one_letter_code
_entity_poly.pdbx_strand_id
1 'polypeptide(L)'
;GDKSAIISLGQANDMCESIASPWVGVAIDVYHLWWDNDLKNQIFRCGKNKNIFAVHVCDWRVPTIDLLTDRGLMGEGCIPVRQIRAWLEEAGFEGYYEVEIFSERLWAQDQKLYLEDIKKSYFNHT
;
A
#
# COMPACT_ATOMS: atom_id res chain seq x y z
N GLY A 1 7.47 -8.03 -7.15
CA GLY A 1 8.41 -9.11 -7.19
C GLY A 1 8.93 -9.41 -8.57
N ASP A 2 9.93 -10.23 -8.62
CA ASP A 2 10.65 -10.66 -9.82
C ASP A 2 9.80 -11.37 -10.89
N LYS A 3 8.59 -11.78 -10.50
CA LYS A 3 7.64 -12.48 -11.39
C LYS A 3 6.40 -11.65 -11.74
N SER A 4 6.35 -10.40 -11.33
CA SER A 4 5.22 -9.52 -11.65
C SER A 4 5.40 -8.89 -13.02
N ALA A 5 4.33 -8.86 -13.82
CA ALA A 5 4.32 -8.18 -15.12
C ALA A 5 4.23 -6.65 -14.96
N ILE A 6 3.57 -6.19 -13.87
CA ILE A 6 3.44 -4.78 -13.51
C ILE A 6 4.17 -4.58 -12.19
N ILE A 7 5.16 -3.70 -12.17
CA ILE A 7 6.04 -3.47 -11.02
C ILE A 7 6.09 -2.02 -10.56
N SER A 8 5.42 -1.10 -11.24
CA SER A 8 5.34 0.32 -10.85
C SER A 8 3.94 0.86 -11.02
N LEU A 9 3.63 1.93 -10.27
CA LEU A 9 2.34 2.60 -10.39
C LEU A 9 2.17 3.25 -11.77
N GLY A 10 3.26 3.71 -12.39
CA GLY A 10 3.23 4.24 -13.75
C GLY A 10 2.72 3.22 -14.78
N GLN A 11 3.23 1.98 -14.73
CA GLN A 11 2.76 0.90 -15.61
C GLN A 11 1.27 0.57 -15.39
N ALA A 12 0.82 0.57 -14.12
CA ALA A 12 -0.59 0.34 -13.81
C ALA A 12 -1.49 1.47 -14.36
N ASN A 13 -1.04 2.73 -14.23
CA ASN A 13 -1.73 3.88 -14.80
C ASN A 13 -1.82 3.79 -16.34
N ASP A 14 -0.71 3.44 -17.02
CA ASP A 14 -0.70 3.26 -18.47
C ASP A 14 -1.72 2.19 -18.91
N MET A 15 -1.81 1.09 -18.17
CA MET A 15 -2.78 0.03 -18.45
C MET A 15 -4.21 0.53 -18.26
N CYS A 16 -4.54 1.18 -17.13
CA CYS A 16 -5.87 1.71 -16.87
C CYS A 16 -6.30 2.72 -17.94
N GLU A 17 -5.39 3.62 -18.32
CA GLU A 17 -5.64 4.63 -19.36
C GLU A 17 -5.85 3.99 -20.74
N SER A 18 -5.11 2.95 -21.07
CA SER A 18 -5.26 2.23 -22.35
C SER A 18 -6.58 1.47 -22.44
N ILE A 19 -7.05 0.89 -21.32
CA ILE A 19 -8.33 0.17 -21.25
C ILE A 19 -9.49 1.17 -21.27
N ALA A 20 -9.32 2.33 -20.66
CA ALA A 20 -10.29 3.43 -20.61
C ALA A 20 -11.70 2.99 -20.14
N SER A 21 -11.77 2.13 -19.13
CA SER A 21 -13.02 1.61 -18.57
C SER A 21 -13.24 2.14 -17.15
N PRO A 22 -14.47 2.60 -16.80
CA PRO A 22 -14.78 3.03 -15.43
C PRO A 22 -14.82 1.88 -14.42
N TRP A 23 -14.69 0.64 -14.87
CA TRP A 23 -14.68 -0.56 -14.03
C TRP A 23 -13.26 -1.10 -13.77
N VAL A 24 -12.25 -0.41 -14.30
CA VAL A 24 -10.84 -0.79 -14.14
C VAL A 24 -10.10 0.32 -13.40
N GLY A 25 -9.45 -0.05 -12.31
CA GLY A 25 -8.66 0.86 -11.49
C GLY A 25 -7.47 0.16 -10.85
N VAL A 26 -6.78 0.86 -9.98
CA VAL A 26 -5.55 0.42 -9.33
C VAL A 26 -5.81 0.20 -7.83
N ALA A 27 -5.38 -0.93 -7.32
CA ALA A 27 -5.13 -1.14 -5.90
C ALA A 27 -3.69 -0.73 -5.60
N ILE A 28 -3.52 0.36 -4.86
CA ILE A 28 -2.21 0.88 -4.46
C ILE A 28 -1.80 0.19 -3.17
N ASP A 29 -0.84 -0.74 -3.23
CA ASP A 29 -0.25 -1.37 -2.06
C ASP A 29 1.11 -0.72 -1.76
N VAL A 30 1.23 -0.10 -0.59
CA VAL A 30 2.45 0.60 -0.19
C VAL A 30 3.65 -0.34 -0.12
N TYR A 31 3.45 -1.62 0.20
CA TYR A 31 4.51 -2.63 0.29
C TYR A 31 5.23 -2.86 -1.04
N HIS A 32 4.51 -2.73 -2.14
CA HIS A 32 5.04 -2.96 -3.48
C HIS A 32 5.53 -1.70 -4.17
N LEU A 33 5.31 -0.51 -3.59
CA LEU A 33 5.52 0.76 -4.28
C LEU A 33 6.35 1.79 -3.51
N TRP A 34 6.61 1.60 -2.19
CA TRP A 34 7.28 2.60 -1.35
C TRP A 34 8.65 3.05 -1.88
N TRP A 35 9.34 2.21 -2.63
CA TRP A 35 10.66 2.43 -3.20
C TRP A 35 10.63 3.12 -4.58
N ASP A 36 9.45 3.31 -5.18
CA ASP A 36 9.31 3.93 -6.51
C ASP A 36 9.60 5.44 -6.40
N ASN A 37 10.65 5.90 -7.07
CA ASN A 37 11.07 7.30 -7.04
C ASN A 37 10.04 8.26 -7.65
N ASP A 38 9.11 7.77 -8.47
CA ASP A 38 8.06 8.57 -9.11
C ASP A 38 6.68 8.38 -8.45
N LEU A 39 6.63 7.66 -7.32
CA LEU A 39 5.39 7.28 -6.66
C LEU A 39 4.42 8.46 -6.47
N LYS A 40 4.92 9.58 -5.96
CA LYS A 40 4.11 10.78 -5.73
C LYS A 40 3.40 11.25 -7.00
N ASN A 41 4.13 11.45 -8.09
CA ASN A 41 3.56 11.93 -9.36
C ASN A 41 2.55 10.93 -9.92
N GLN A 42 2.84 9.64 -9.79
CA GLN A 42 1.95 8.58 -10.29
C GLN A 42 0.68 8.44 -9.42
N ILE A 43 0.72 8.71 -8.12
CA ILE A 43 -0.47 8.83 -7.27
C ILE A 43 -1.37 9.99 -7.76
N PHE A 44 -0.79 11.17 -8.01
CA PHE A 44 -1.56 12.31 -8.52
C PHE A 44 -2.17 12.05 -9.91
N ARG A 45 -1.41 11.38 -10.80
CA ARG A 45 -1.91 10.95 -12.11
C ARG A 45 -3.10 9.99 -11.96
N CYS A 46 -2.99 8.99 -11.08
CA CYS A 46 -4.02 8.02 -10.79
C CYS A 46 -5.28 8.69 -10.22
N GLY A 47 -5.11 9.60 -9.26
CA GLY A 47 -6.21 10.36 -8.65
C GLY A 47 -6.91 11.27 -9.64
N LYS A 48 -6.16 12.02 -10.47
CA LYS A 48 -6.72 12.86 -11.54
C LYS A 48 -7.65 12.09 -12.48
N ASN A 49 -7.29 10.84 -12.77
CA ASN A 49 -8.06 9.94 -13.63
C ASN A 49 -9.16 9.17 -12.88
N LYS A 50 -9.29 9.36 -11.56
CA LYS A 50 -10.23 8.65 -10.67
C LYS A 50 -10.06 7.12 -10.70
N ASN A 51 -8.82 6.67 -10.86
CA ASN A 51 -8.48 5.26 -10.98
C ASN A 51 -7.95 4.64 -9.68
N ILE A 52 -7.95 5.34 -8.54
CA ILE A 52 -7.57 4.77 -7.25
C ILE A 52 -8.78 4.04 -6.67
N PHE A 53 -8.78 2.70 -6.72
CA PHE A 53 -9.93 1.89 -6.29
C PHE A 53 -9.74 1.30 -4.90
N ALA A 54 -8.50 1.00 -4.51
CA ALA A 54 -8.17 0.48 -3.19
C ALA A 54 -6.78 0.96 -2.76
N VAL A 55 -6.55 1.01 -1.46
CA VAL A 55 -5.24 1.29 -0.88
C VAL A 55 -4.97 0.29 0.23
N HIS A 56 -3.84 -0.45 0.11
CA HIS A 56 -3.37 -1.37 1.13
C HIS A 56 -2.20 -0.78 1.88
N VAL A 57 -2.19 -0.94 3.21
CA VAL A 57 -1.16 -0.43 4.11
C VAL A 57 -0.59 -1.52 5.00
N CYS A 58 0.71 -1.49 5.16
CA CYS A 58 1.52 -2.28 6.08
C CYS A 58 2.89 -1.63 6.20
N ASP A 59 3.89 -2.34 6.71
CA ASP A 59 5.26 -1.82 6.72
C ASP A 59 6.28 -2.85 6.23
N TRP A 60 7.41 -2.34 5.74
CA TRP A 60 8.57 -3.11 5.31
C TRP A 60 9.60 -3.14 6.42
N ARG A 61 9.75 -4.30 7.06
CA ARG A 61 10.69 -4.47 8.18
C ARG A 61 12.15 -4.52 7.71
N VAL A 62 13.02 -3.92 8.53
CA VAL A 62 14.48 -3.92 8.30
C VAL A 62 15.18 -4.37 9.57
N PRO A 63 16.00 -5.44 9.54
CA PRO A 63 16.31 -6.30 8.39
C PRO A 63 15.11 -7.15 7.97
N THR A 64 14.98 -7.40 6.66
CA THR A 64 13.94 -8.26 6.10
C THR A 64 14.37 -9.73 6.22
N ILE A 65 13.52 -10.57 6.78
CA ILE A 65 13.77 -12.01 6.94
C ILE A 65 13.21 -12.78 5.74
N ASP A 66 12.00 -12.43 5.31
CA ASP A 66 11.32 -13.03 4.17
C ASP A 66 10.54 -11.97 3.39
N LEU A 67 10.61 -12.00 2.06
CA LEU A 67 9.98 -10.99 1.20
C LEU A 67 8.45 -11.12 1.13
N LEU A 68 7.89 -12.27 1.47
CA LEU A 68 6.46 -12.52 1.38
C LEU A 68 5.78 -12.47 2.75
N THR A 69 6.38 -13.08 3.77
CA THR A 69 5.72 -13.35 5.05
C THR A 69 6.36 -12.62 6.24
N ASP A 70 7.05 -11.50 6.00
CA ASP A 70 7.67 -10.68 7.04
C ASP A 70 7.19 -9.22 7.03
N ARG A 71 5.98 -8.97 6.53
CA ARG A 71 5.39 -7.63 6.63
C ARG A 71 5.21 -7.23 8.09
N GLY A 72 5.38 -5.95 8.38
CA GLY A 72 5.18 -5.36 9.70
C GLY A 72 3.86 -4.59 9.84
N LEU A 73 3.51 -4.31 11.08
CA LEU A 73 2.51 -3.29 11.41
C LEU A 73 3.03 -1.92 10.97
N MET A 74 2.14 -0.99 10.61
CA MET A 74 2.50 0.37 10.25
C MET A 74 3.32 1.02 11.37
N GLY A 75 4.52 1.52 11.05
CA GLY A 75 5.50 2.06 12.00
C GLY A 75 6.54 1.06 12.50
N GLU A 76 6.48 -0.21 12.11
CA GLU A 76 7.51 -1.22 12.44
C GLU A 76 8.67 -1.25 11.43
N GLY A 77 8.60 -0.51 10.34
CA GLY A 77 9.57 -0.58 9.25
C GLY A 77 9.97 0.77 8.66
N CYS A 78 10.22 0.79 7.36
CA CYS A 78 10.77 1.95 6.67
C CYS A 78 9.81 2.63 5.69
N ILE A 79 8.58 2.15 5.53
CA ILE A 79 7.63 2.77 4.61
C ILE A 79 7.10 4.09 5.20
N PRO A 80 7.19 5.22 4.47
CA PRO A 80 6.65 6.50 4.93
C PRO A 80 5.12 6.55 4.75
N VAL A 81 4.37 5.66 5.45
CA VAL A 81 2.94 5.45 5.24
C VAL A 81 2.14 6.74 5.35
N ARG A 82 2.40 7.56 6.38
CA ARG A 82 1.73 8.87 6.55
C ARG A 82 1.95 9.82 5.38
N GLN A 83 3.16 9.82 4.83
CA GLN A 83 3.47 10.68 3.67
C GLN A 83 2.74 10.19 2.42
N ILE A 84 2.70 8.88 2.21
CA ILE A 84 1.96 8.29 1.07
C ILE A 84 0.46 8.56 1.22
N ARG A 85 -0.08 8.38 2.42
CA ARG A 85 -1.47 8.73 2.72
C ARG A 85 -1.78 10.19 2.40
N ALA A 86 -0.94 11.12 2.84
CA ALA A 86 -1.13 12.55 2.54
C ALA A 86 -1.19 12.82 1.02
N TRP A 87 -0.36 12.15 0.22
CA TRP A 87 -0.42 12.27 -1.24
C TRP A 87 -1.70 11.68 -1.83
N LEU A 88 -2.18 10.55 -1.29
CA LEU A 88 -3.44 9.91 -1.73
C LEU A 88 -4.65 10.80 -1.43
N GLU A 89 -4.72 11.38 -0.23
CA GLU A 89 -5.77 12.31 0.17
C GLU A 89 -5.74 13.58 -0.70
N GLU A 90 -4.56 14.16 -0.94
CA GLU A 90 -4.37 15.30 -1.83
C GLU A 90 -4.74 14.98 -3.29
N ALA A 91 -4.53 13.74 -3.72
CA ALA A 91 -4.94 13.24 -5.03
C ALA A 91 -6.45 12.94 -5.13
N GLY A 92 -7.22 13.14 -4.05
CA GLY A 92 -8.66 12.99 -4.01
C GLY A 92 -9.17 11.58 -3.67
N PHE A 93 -8.35 10.72 -3.05
CA PHE A 93 -8.81 9.43 -2.55
C PHE A 93 -9.60 9.61 -1.26
N GLU A 94 -10.85 9.16 -1.27
CA GLU A 94 -11.81 9.21 -0.14
C GLU A 94 -12.21 7.81 0.35
N GLY A 95 -11.54 6.76 -0.14
CA GLY A 95 -11.83 5.37 0.21
C GLY A 95 -11.21 4.93 1.54
N TYR A 96 -11.30 3.64 1.80
CA TYR A 96 -10.71 3.01 2.99
C TYR A 96 -9.25 2.64 2.74
N TYR A 97 -8.44 2.74 3.80
CA TYR A 97 -7.09 2.19 3.84
C TYR A 97 -7.16 0.80 4.49
N GLU A 98 -6.94 -0.22 3.70
CA GLU A 98 -7.06 -1.61 4.13
C GLU A 98 -5.71 -2.11 4.66
N VAL A 99 -5.71 -2.71 5.84
CA VAL A 99 -4.49 -3.29 6.41
C VAL A 99 -4.26 -4.66 5.81
N GLU A 100 -3.17 -4.83 5.06
CA GLU A 100 -2.79 -6.09 4.45
C GLU A 100 -1.40 -6.53 4.93
N ILE A 101 -1.36 -7.45 5.90
CA ILE A 101 -0.13 -7.90 6.54
C ILE A 101 0.05 -9.40 6.40
N PHE A 102 0.95 -9.82 5.51
CA PHE A 102 1.43 -11.20 5.43
C PHE A 102 2.60 -11.36 6.39
N SER A 103 2.38 -12.01 7.54
CA SER A 103 3.39 -12.14 8.58
C SER A 103 3.19 -13.39 9.43
N GLU A 104 4.07 -14.39 9.27
CA GLU A 104 4.04 -15.60 10.11
C GLU A 104 4.16 -15.26 11.60
N ARG A 105 5.00 -14.28 11.92
CA ARG A 105 5.16 -13.80 13.30
C ARG A 105 3.87 -13.27 13.91
N LEU A 106 3.13 -12.46 13.18
CA LEU A 106 1.89 -11.83 13.65
C LEU A 106 0.72 -12.81 13.62
N TRP A 107 0.66 -13.70 12.63
CA TRP A 107 -0.37 -14.74 12.56
C TRP A 107 -0.26 -15.78 13.68
N ALA A 108 0.95 -15.98 14.26
CA ALA A 108 1.15 -16.87 15.39
C ALA A 108 0.66 -16.30 16.73
N GLN A 109 0.28 -15.02 16.78
CA GLN A 109 -0.21 -14.36 17.99
C GLN A 109 -1.70 -14.68 18.26
N ASP A 110 -2.15 -14.40 19.49
CA ASP A 110 -3.58 -14.36 19.78
C ASP A 110 -4.29 -13.35 18.87
N GLN A 111 -5.37 -13.77 18.20
CA GLN A 111 -6.03 -12.97 17.18
C GLN A 111 -6.66 -11.68 17.72
N LYS A 112 -7.08 -11.66 18.99
CA LYS A 112 -7.62 -10.44 19.63
C LYS A 112 -6.52 -9.43 19.90
N LEU A 113 -5.38 -9.89 20.41
CA LEU A 113 -4.21 -9.05 20.63
C LEU A 113 -3.69 -8.51 19.30
N TYR A 114 -3.61 -9.35 18.27
CA TYR A 114 -3.20 -8.92 16.93
C TYR A 114 -4.13 -7.83 16.37
N LEU A 115 -5.43 -7.98 16.52
CA LEU A 115 -6.38 -6.94 16.08
C LEU A 115 -6.20 -5.61 16.83
N GLU A 116 -5.94 -5.66 18.15
CA GLU A 116 -5.68 -4.44 18.92
C GLU A 116 -4.35 -3.77 18.50
N ASP A 117 -3.32 -4.57 18.22
CA ASP A 117 -2.05 -4.05 17.70
C ASP A 117 -2.22 -3.40 16.31
N ILE A 118 -3.00 -4.01 15.42
CA ILE A 118 -3.35 -3.41 14.12
C ILE A 118 -4.02 -2.05 14.33
N LYS A 119 -5.08 -1.97 15.15
CA LYS A 119 -5.79 -0.71 15.41
C LYS A 119 -4.87 0.36 15.96
N LYS A 120 -4.08 0.02 16.97
CA LYS A 120 -3.13 0.96 17.59
C LYS A 120 -2.10 1.46 16.58
N SER A 121 -1.52 0.56 15.81
CA SER A 121 -0.55 0.90 14.78
C SER A 121 -1.18 1.78 13.69
N TYR A 122 -2.36 1.42 13.20
CA TYR A 122 -3.08 2.19 12.20
C TYR A 122 -3.32 3.64 12.64
N PHE A 123 -3.90 3.85 13.82
CA PHE A 123 -4.18 5.21 14.31
C PHE A 123 -2.92 6.04 14.60
N ASN A 124 -1.81 5.39 14.92
CA ASN A 124 -0.57 6.08 15.26
C ASN A 124 0.34 6.33 14.05
N HIS A 125 0.21 5.57 12.96
CA HIS A 125 1.23 5.55 11.90
C HIS A 125 0.67 5.60 10.46
N THR A 126 -0.66 5.63 10.30
CA THR A 126 -1.27 5.76 8.96
C THR A 126 -1.89 7.12 8.69
#